data_1e1b38a48560b8c2f2b6606e5e4f8793
#
_entry.id   1e1b38a48560b8c2f2b6606e5e4f8793
#
_cell.length_a   1.000
_cell.length_b   1.000
_cell.length_c   1.000
_cell.angle_alpha   90.00
_cell.angle_beta   90.00
_cell.angle_gamma   90.00
#
_symmetry.space_group_name_H-M   'P 1'
#
loop_
_entity.id
_entity.type
_entity.pdbx_description
1 polymer ?
#
loop_
_entity_poly.entity_id
_entity_poly.type
_entity_poly.pdbx_seq_one_letter_code
_entity_poly.pdbx_strand_id
1 'polypeptide(L)'
;LQQSGHEVINVDLKDGDICVNLATPEGRQTAVDKLHELHPEGLDGMICNAGVSGACGNLELIISLNYFGTVAIAKGVYDLLKKKHGSCVVTVSNTISQGAGRKDIVDLLNNIGDEKRVLSLVSSMDSTNLSVGNSLYVSTKYALARWIRRVSATWAANGVRINAVAPGNVHTAMTATMSTTAKMALNALPIPTKYGQECLMAPEEIAEVMVFLASNSARGVNGNIMFVDGGTDALLNSEKVY
;
A
#
# COMPACT_ATOMS: atom_id res chain seq x y z
N LEU A 1 5.66 -3.68 16.47
CA LEU A 1 5.80 -5.15 16.46
C LEU A 1 7.04 -5.57 17.27
N GLN A 2 8.25 -5.11 16.94
CA GLN A 2 9.47 -5.47 17.70
C GLN A 2 9.36 -5.13 19.19
N GLN A 3 8.84 -3.95 19.52
CA GLN A 3 8.59 -3.55 20.92
C GLN A 3 7.59 -4.47 21.65
N SER A 4 6.75 -5.17 20.90
CA SER A 4 5.79 -6.15 21.43
C SER A 4 6.34 -7.58 21.40
N GLY A 5 7.64 -7.76 21.15
CA GLY A 5 8.32 -9.05 21.18
C GLY A 5 8.17 -9.91 19.92
N HIS A 6 7.68 -9.35 18.84
CA HIS A 6 7.64 -10.06 17.52
C HIS A 6 9.00 -10.01 16.85
N GLU A 7 9.39 -11.10 16.22
CA GLU A 7 10.45 -11.11 15.22
C GLU A 7 9.95 -10.39 13.96
N VAL A 8 10.71 -9.43 13.47
CA VAL A 8 10.33 -8.61 12.31
C VAL A 8 11.49 -8.59 11.33
N ILE A 9 11.21 -8.98 10.08
CA ILE A 9 12.16 -8.89 8.98
C ILE A 9 11.78 -7.67 8.14
N ASN A 10 12.70 -6.73 8.05
CA ASN A 10 12.52 -5.55 7.23
C ASN A 10 13.09 -5.78 5.82
N VAL A 11 12.22 -5.67 4.81
CA VAL A 11 12.60 -5.71 3.39
C VAL A 11 12.52 -4.30 2.84
N ASP A 12 13.65 -3.70 2.52
CA ASP A 12 13.72 -2.31 2.06
C ASP A 12 14.80 -2.16 0.94
N LEU A 13 14.82 -0.99 0.30
CA LEU A 13 15.87 -0.65 -0.66
C LEU A 13 17.22 -0.46 0.05
N LYS A 14 17.20 0.07 1.28
CA LYS A 14 18.35 0.38 2.13
C LYS A 14 17.99 0.12 3.60
N ASP A 15 18.99 -0.17 4.39
CA ASP A 15 18.87 -0.28 5.85
C ASP A 15 17.85 -1.34 6.33
N GLY A 16 17.57 -2.36 5.49
CA GLY A 16 16.73 -3.50 5.82
C GLY A 16 17.54 -4.77 6.10
N ASP A 17 16.90 -5.77 6.70
CA ASP A 17 17.47 -7.12 6.86
C ASP A 17 17.67 -7.77 5.47
N ILE A 18 16.79 -7.47 4.54
CA ILE A 18 16.87 -7.82 3.13
C ILE A 18 16.85 -6.53 2.31
N CYS A 19 18.03 -6.12 1.83
CA CYS A 19 18.19 -4.94 0.97
C CYS A 19 18.01 -5.32 -0.49
N VAL A 20 16.88 -4.91 -1.11
CA VAL A 20 16.54 -5.17 -2.52
C VAL A 20 15.68 -4.07 -3.11
N ASN A 21 15.72 -3.93 -4.43
CA ASN A 21 14.85 -2.99 -5.14
C ASN A 21 13.54 -3.68 -5.58
N LEU A 22 12.46 -3.47 -4.86
CA LEU A 22 11.15 -4.04 -5.17
C LEU A 22 10.49 -3.45 -6.44
N ALA A 23 11.07 -2.39 -7.03
CA ALA A 23 10.63 -1.88 -8.31
C ALA A 23 11.08 -2.76 -9.49
N THR A 24 12.05 -3.67 -9.28
CA THR A 24 12.54 -4.57 -10.34
C THR A 24 12.05 -6.01 -10.14
N PRO A 25 11.81 -6.76 -11.22
CA PRO A 25 11.44 -8.17 -11.14
C PRO A 25 12.47 -9.02 -10.37
N GLU A 26 13.77 -8.76 -10.59
CA GLU A 26 14.88 -9.47 -9.95
C GLU A 26 14.90 -9.20 -8.44
N GLY A 27 14.72 -7.94 -8.03
CA GLY A 27 14.68 -7.58 -6.60
C GLY A 27 13.49 -8.21 -5.89
N ARG A 28 12.32 -8.27 -6.53
CA ARG A 28 11.14 -8.97 -6.01
C ARG A 28 11.40 -10.46 -5.82
N GLN A 29 11.95 -11.11 -6.83
CA GLN A 29 12.30 -12.54 -6.77
C GLN A 29 13.31 -12.81 -5.66
N THR A 30 14.37 -12.01 -5.59
CA THR A 30 15.38 -12.11 -4.52
C THR A 30 14.77 -11.98 -3.13
N ALA A 31 13.83 -11.03 -2.93
CA ALA A 31 13.15 -10.88 -1.65
C ALA A 31 12.32 -12.13 -1.29
N VAL A 32 11.54 -12.64 -2.24
CA VAL A 32 10.73 -13.85 -2.05
C VAL A 32 11.59 -15.05 -1.71
N ASP A 33 12.66 -15.29 -2.48
CA ASP A 33 13.55 -16.44 -2.28
C ASP A 33 14.20 -16.39 -0.88
N LYS A 34 14.70 -15.23 -0.47
CA LYS A 34 15.30 -15.04 0.87
C LYS A 34 14.29 -15.26 2.00
N LEU A 35 13.04 -14.77 1.85
CA LEU A 35 11.99 -15.01 2.85
C LEU A 35 11.65 -16.50 2.97
N HIS A 36 11.61 -17.23 1.85
CA HIS A 36 11.41 -18.69 1.87
C HIS A 36 12.58 -19.44 2.49
N GLU A 37 13.81 -18.98 2.25
CA GLU A 37 15.03 -19.56 2.83
C GLU A 37 15.10 -19.33 4.34
N LEU A 38 14.81 -18.11 4.81
CA LEU A 38 14.91 -17.73 6.22
C LEU A 38 13.75 -18.28 7.07
N HIS A 39 12.55 -18.40 6.50
CA HIS A 39 11.35 -18.81 7.23
C HIS A 39 10.59 -19.95 6.51
N PRO A 40 11.23 -21.10 6.29
CA PRO A 40 10.59 -22.23 5.61
C PRO A 40 9.36 -22.77 6.36
N GLU A 41 9.25 -22.54 7.67
CA GLU A 41 8.10 -22.92 8.50
C GLU A 41 6.90 -22.01 8.34
N GLY A 42 7.05 -20.83 7.73
CA GLY A 42 5.97 -19.88 7.44
C GLY A 42 6.07 -18.56 8.19
N LEU A 43 5.16 -17.64 7.85
CA LEU A 43 5.05 -16.29 8.40
C LEU A 43 3.66 -16.09 9.03
N ASP A 44 3.62 -15.52 10.24
CA ASP A 44 2.38 -15.17 10.92
C ASP A 44 1.71 -13.94 10.31
N GLY A 45 2.50 -13.04 9.71
CA GLY A 45 1.98 -11.84 9.09
C GLY A 45 2.93 -11.17 8.12
N MET A 46 2.37 -10.33 7.26
CA MET A 46 3.09 -9.48 6.33
C MET A 46 2.43 -8.11 6.25
N ILE A 47 3.25 -7.06 6.26
CA ILE A 47 2.82 -5.68 6.06
C ILE A 47 3.51 -5.12 4.81
N CYS A 48 2.74 -4.83 3.76
CA CYS A 48 3.20 -4.22 2.52
C CYS A 48 3.06 -2.69 2.62
N ASN A 49 4.15 -2.02 2.97
CA ASN A 49 4.16 -0.56 3.15
C ASN A 49 5.07 0.18 2.15
N ALA A 50 5.89 -0.52 1.39
CA ALA A 50 6.79 0.09 0.41
C ALA A 50 6.00 0.85 -0.67
N GLY A 51 6.47 2.06 -1.00
CA GLY A 51 5.84 2.87 -2.04
C GLY A 51 6.45 4.26 -2.17
N VAL A 52 6.13 4.92 -3.28
CA VAL A 52 6.51 6.30 -3.56
C VAL A 52 5.28 7.15 -3.85
N SER A 53 5.39 8.45 -3.62
CA SER A 53 4.33 9.42 -3.93
C SER A 53 4.22 9.71 -5.42
N GLY A 54 3.09 10.30 -5.85
CA GLY A 54 2.92 10.82 -7.20
C GLY A 54 3.88 11.96 -7.56
N ALA A 55 4.49 12.59 -6.56
CA ALA A 55 5.46 13.67 -6.74
C ALA A 55 6.92 13.20 -6.87
N CYS A 56 7.18 11.89 -6.98
CA CYS A 56 8.55 11.37 -7.05
C CYS A 56 9.27 11.66 -8.40
N GLY A 57 8.57 12.20 -9.40
CA GLY A 57 9.14 12.55 -10.70
C GLY A 57 9.48 11.33 -11.60
N ASN A 58 9.13 10.13 -11.20
CA ASN A 58 9.38 8.91 -11.96
C ASN A 58 8.09 8.09 -12.08
N LEU A 59 7.41 8.19 -13.21
CA LEU A 59 6.11 7.57 -13.43
C LEU A 59 6.18 6.03 -13.49
N GLU A 60 7.27 5.49 -14.04
CA GLU A 60 7.49 4.05 -14.11
C GLU A 60 7.70 3.47 -12.71
N LEU A 61 8.46 4.17 -11.87
CA LEU A 61 8.67 3.77 -10.47
C LEU A 61 7.35 3.71 -9.68
N ILE A 62 6.43 4.66 -9.89
CA ILE A 62 5.10 4.64 -9.27
C ILE A 62 4.38 3.34 -9.60
N ILE A 63 4.40 2.93 -10.85
CA ILE A 63 3.74 1.70 -11.32
C ILE A 63 4.44 0.45 -10.77
N SER A 64 5.75 0.35 -11.00
CA SER A 64 6.53 -0.85 -10.70
C SER A 64 6.62 -1.13 -9.20
N LEU A 65 6.82 -0.09 -8.37
CA LEU A 65 6.91 -0.27 -6.92
C LEU A 65 5.53 -0.38 -6.27
N ASN A 66 4.65 0.62 -6.49
CA ASN A 66 3.41 0.70 -5.72
C ASN A 66 2.45 -0.45 -6.03
N TYR A 67 2.38 -0.92 -7.28
CA TYR A 67 1.48 -2.00 -7.64
C TYR A 67 2.21 -3.34 -7.82
N PHE A 68 3.12 -3.43 -8.79
CA PHE A 68 3.76 -4.72 -9.10
C PHE A 68 4.66 -5.21 -7.97
N GLY A 69 5.41 -4.33 -7.32
CA GLY A 69 6.20 -4.65 -6.13
C GLY A 69 5.36 -5.27 -5.03
N THR A 70 4.27 -4.58 -4.66
CA THR A 70 3.35 -5.05 -3.61
C THR A 70 2.70 -6.39 -3.96
N VAL A 71 2.13 -6.50 -5.17
CA VAL A 71 1.41 -7.72 -5.60
C VAL A 71 2.35 -8.91 -5.74
N ALA A 72 3.56 -8.70 -6.29
CA ALA A 72 4.53 -9.77 -6.47
C ALA A 72 5.01 -10.35 -5.14
N ILE A 73 5.37 -9.49 -4.18
CA ILE A 73 5.80 -9.94 -2.86
C ILE A 73 4.65 -10.64 -2.12
N ALA A 74 3.46 -10.04 -2.08
CA ALA A 74 2.32 -10.64 -1.38
C ALA A 74 1.95 -12.02 -1.95
N LYS A 75 2.00 -12.19 -3.28
CA LYS A 75 1.80 -13.50 -3.92
C LYS A 75 2.96 -14.46 -3.67
N GLY A 76 4.20 -13.96 -3.71
CA GLY A 76 5.40 -14.77 -3.56
C GLY A 76 5.53 -15.39 -2.16
N VAL A 77 5.04 -14.71 -1.11
CA VAL A 77 5.06 -15.23 0.26
C VAL A 77 3.73 -15.86 0.70
N TYR A 78 2.76 -15.97 -0.20
CA TYR A 78 1.42 -16.51 0.13
C TYR A 78 1.49 -17.89 0.78
N ASP A 79 2.33 -18.79 0.27
CA ASP A 79 2.47 -20.14 0.83
C ASP A 79 3.10 -20.13 2.23
N LEU A 80 3.97 -19.16 2.53
CA LEU A 80 4.49 -18.97 3.89
C LEU A 80 3.39 -18.52 4.85
N LEU A 81 2.55 -17.56 4.44
CA LEU A 81 1.38 -17.12 5.22
C LEU A 81 0.38 -18.27 5.43
N LYS A 82 0.16 -19.09 4.40
CA LYS A 82 -0.74 -20.24 4.48
C LYS A 82 -0.30 -21.26 5.53
N LYS A 83 0.99 -21.52 5.68
CA LYS A 83 1.53 -22.45 6.68
C LYS A 83 1.17 -22.06 8.11
N LYS A 84 1.05 -20.76 8.40
CA LYS A 84 0.75 -20.21 9.74
C LYS A 84 -0.69 -19.68 9.89
N HIS A 85 -1.53 -19.83 8.87
CA HIS A 85 -2.84 -19.16 8.82
C HIS A 85 -2.72 -17.65 9.07
N GLY A 86 -1.69 -17.06 8.48
CA GLY A 86 -1.26 -15.70 8.69
C GLY A 86 -2.13 -14.64 8.02
N SER A 87 -1.68 -13.40 8.10
CA SER A 87 -2.38 -12.26 7.51
C SER A 87 -1.48 -11.36 6.69
N CYS A 88 -2.04 -10.76 5.64
CA CYS A 88 -1.41 -9.72 4.83
C CYS A 88 -2.13 -8.39 5.03
N VAL A 89 -1.40 -7.34 5.34
CA VAL A 89 -1.93 -5.96 5.43
C VAL A 89 -1.22 -5.10 4.41
N VAL A 90 -1.98 -4.43 3.56
CA VAL A 90 -1.44 -3.62 2.45
C VAL A 90 -1.77 -2.15 2.67
N THR A 91 -0.79 -1.27 2.53
CA THR A 91 -1.01 0.18 2.57
C THR A 91 -1.47 0.68 1.20
N VAL A 92 -2.69 1.20 1.17
CA VAL A 92 -3.24 1.93 0.03
C VAL A 92 -3.18 3.45 0.29
N SER A 93 -4.24 4.20 0.07
CA SER A 93 -4.35 5.63 0.39
C SER A 93 -5.83 6.01 0.48
N ASN A 94 -6.19 6.97 1.32
CA ASN A 94 -7.55 7.47 1.38
C ASN A 94 -8.00 8.19 0.09
N THR A 95 -7.07 8.58 -0.78
CA THR A 95 -7.39 9.15 -2.10
C THR A 95 -8.25 8.25 -2.98
N ILE A 96 -8.26 6.93 -2.73
CA ILE A 96 -9.11 5.97 -3.45
C ILE A 96 -10.60 6.22 -3.26
N SER A 97 -11.00 6.91 -2.21
CA SER A 97 -12.40 7.29 -1.96
C SER A 97 -12.91 8.37 -2.92
N GLN A 98 -12.00 9.14 -3.50
CA GLN A 98 -12.31 10.22 -4.43
C GLN A 98 -12.34 9.76 -5.90
N GLY A 99 -12.00 8.50 -6.18
CA GLY A 99 -12.03 7.92 -7.51
C GLY A 99 -10.84 7.03 -7.84
N ALA A 100 -10.86 6.53 -9.07
CA ALA A 100 -9.88 5.56 -9.57
C ALA A 100 -8.64 6.20 -10.21
N GLY A 101 -8.53 7.53 -10.25
CA GLY A 101 -7.51 8.19 -11.04
C GLY A 101 -7.70 7.89 -12.55
N ARG A 102 -6.72 7.24 -13.16
CA ARG A 102 -6.75 6.78 -14.56
C ARG A 102 -7.40 5.39 -14.64
N LYS A 103 -8.68 5.34 -15.01
CA LYS A 103 -9.42 4.07 -15.11
C LYS A 103 -8.78 3.08 -16.09
N ASP A 104 -8.24 3.56 -17.21
CA ASP A 104 -7.51 2.76 -18.21
C ASP A 104 -6.28 2.07 -17.58
N ILE A 105 -5.53 2.78 -16.76
CA ILE A 105 -4.38 2.22 -16.03
C ILE A 105 -4.86 1.18 -14.98
N VAL A 106 -5.90 1.50 -14.21
CA VAL A 106 -6.46 0.54 -13.23
C VAL A 106 -6.90 -0.76 -13.90
N ASP A 107 -7.57 -0.66 -15.04
CA ASP A 107 -8.04 -1.84 -15.78
C ASP A 107 -6.87 -2.65 -16.36
N LEU A 108 -5.82 -2.01 -16.85
CA LEU A 108 -4.60 -2.70 -17.28
C LEU A 108 -3.90 -3.42 -16.13
N LEU A 109 -3.71 -2.76 -14.99
CA LEU A 109 -3.09 -3.34 -13.79
C LEU A 109 -3.87 -4.57 -13.29
N ASN A 110 -5.19 -4.47 -13.24
CA ASN A 110 -6.03 -5.51 -12.65
C ASN A 110 -6.37 -6.68 -13.58
N ASN A 111 -6.49 -6.44 -14.89
CA ASN A 111 -7.01 -7.45 -15.82
C ASN A 111 -5.91 -8.12 -16.64
N ILE A 112 -4.85 -7.41 -16.97
CA ILE A 112 -3.78 -7.91 -17.83
C ILE A 112 -2.57 -8.34 -17.00
N GLY A 113 -2.21 -7.55 -15.95
CA GLY A 113 -1.07 -7.85 -15.08
C GLY A 113 0.28 -7.84 -15.80
N ASP A 114 0.33 -7.26 -17.02
CA ASP A 114 1.54 -7.15 -17.82
C ASP A 114 2.23 -5.81 -17.53
N GLU A 115 3.27 -5.87 -16.71
CA GLU A 115 4.04 -4.70 -16.30
C GLU A 115 4.64 -3.97 -17.51
N LYS A 116 5.23 -4.70 -18.46
CA LYS A 116 5.88 -4.10 -19.62
C LYS A 116 4.91 -3.25 -20.46
N ARG A 117 3.70 -3.75 -20.62
CA ARG A 117 2.64 -3.03 -21.38
C ARG A 117 2.22 -1.75 -20.65
N VAL A 118 2.07 -1.80 -19.33
CA VAL A 118 1.72 -0.61 -18.53
C VAL A 118 2.86 0.41 -18.58
N LEU A 119 4.11 -0.03 -18.41
CA LEU A 119 5.29 0.85 -18.47
C LEU A 119 5.44 1.51 -19.83
N SER A 120 5.23 0.77 -20.93
CA SER A 120 5.26 1.34 -22.29
C SER A 120 4.22 2.46 -22.49
N LEU A 121 3.05 2.33 -21.87
CA LEU A 121 2.03 3.39 -21.94
C LEU A 121 2.44 4.61 -21.08
N VAL A 122 2.96 4.37 -19.89
CA VAL A 122 3.31 5.41 -18.92
C VAL A 122 4.56 6.19 -19.34
N SER A 123 5.52 5.54 -20.03
CA SER A 123 6.76 6.19 -20.50
C SER A 123 6.50 7.31 -21.54
N SER A 124 5.35 7.31 -22.20
CA SER A 124 4.95 8.37 -23.13
C SER A 124 4.29 9.59 -22.45
N MET A 125 4.04 9.53 -21.14
CA MET A 125 3.39 10.60 -20.39
C MET A 125 4.40 11.64 -19.89
N ASP A 126 3.92 12.85 -19.63
CA ASP A 126 4.76 13.93 -19.09
C ASP A 126 5.07 13.70 -17.60
N SER A 127 6.29 13.25 -17.32
CA SER A 127 6.77 12.99 -15.95
C SER A 127 6.99 14.25 -15.13
N THR A 128 7.07 15.43 -15.76
CA THR A 128 7.21 16.72 -15.07
C THR A 128 5.89 17.25 -14.56
N ASN A 129 4.78 16.74 -15.08
CA ASN A 129 3.44 17.13 -14.68
C ASN A 129 2.99 16.40 -13.41
N LEU A 130 2.98 17.13 -12.29
CA LEU A 130 2.57 16.61 -10.98
C LEU A 130 1.16 15.97 -11.00
N SER A 131 0.23 16.51 -11.80
CA SER A 131 -1.12 15.95 -11.91
C SER A 131 -1.12 14.57 -12.54
N VAL A 132 -0.23 14.31 -13.50
CA VAL A 132 -0.04 12.98 -14.11
C VAL A 132 0.47 11.99 -13.06
N GLY A 133 1.55 12.35 -12.35
CA GLY A 133 2.11 11.51 -11.28
C GLY A 133 1.10 11.19 -10.18
N ASN A 134 0.37 12.20 -9.69
CA ASN A 134 -0.68 12.01 -8.69
C ASN A 134 -1.81 11.12 -9.19
N SER A 135 -2.24 11.29 -10.43
CA SER A 135 -3.28 10.44 -11.03
C SER A 135 -2.84 8.97 -11.16
N LEU A 136 -1.57 8.71 -11.54
CA LEU A 136 -1.00 7.36 -11.54
C LEU A 136 -0.86 6.78 -10.13
N TYR A 137 -0.43 7.59 -9.16
CA TYR A 137 -0.39 7.17 -7.76
C TYR A 137 -1.77 6.69 -7.29
N VAL A 138 -2.81 7.50 -7.47
CA VAL A 138 -4.19 7.12 -7.12
C VAL A 138 -4.59 5.84 -7.83
N SER A 139 -4.28 5.71 -9.13
CA SER A 139 -4.60 4.52 -9.92
C SER A 139 -3.94 3.26 -9.37
N THR A 140 -2.68 3.32 -8.96
CA THR A 140 -2.00 2.17 -8.35
C THR A 140 -2.63 1.77 -7.02
N LYS A 141 -2.95 2.74 -6.16
CA LYS A 141 -3.57 2.49 -4.86
C LYS A 141 -5.00 1.96 -4.99
N TYR A 142 -5.77 2.48 -5.95
CA TYR A 142 -7.11 1.98 -6.27
C TYR A 142 -7.06 0.56 -6.86
N ALA A 143 -6.11 0.30 -7.76
CA ALA A 143 -5.92 -1.03 -8.32
C ALA A 143 -5.53 -2.07 -7.24
N LEU A 144 -4.69 -1.70 -6.27
CA LEU A 144 -4.38 -2.54 -5.11
C LEU A 144 -5.62 -2.86 -4.28
N ALA A 145 -6.43 -1.85 -3.96
CA ALA A 145 -7.68 -2.05 -3.22
C ALA A 145 -8.61 -3.04 -3.93
N ARG A 146 -8.78 -2.90 -5.26
CA ARG A 146 -9.55 -3.87 -6.07
C ARG A 146 -8.92 -5.26 -6.06
N TRP A 147 -7.59 -5.36 -6.17
CA TRP A 147 -6.89 -6.64 -6.15
C TRP A 147 -7.09 -7.35 -4.82
N ILE A 148 -6.94 -6.66 -3.69
CA ILE A 148 -7.18 -7.20 -2.34
C ILE A 148 -8.59 -7.77 -2.23
N ARG A 149 -9.60 -7.00 -2.63
CA ARG A 149 -11.00 -7.43 -2.63
C ARG A 149 -11.22 -8.71 -3.45
N ARG A 150 -10.57 -8.78 -4.61
CA ARG A 150 -10.68 -9.93 -5.53
C ARG A 150 -10.08 -11.21 -4.96
N VAL A 151 -8.89 -11.12 -4.34
CA VAL A 151 -8.19 -12.32 -3.86
C VAL A 151 -8.63 -12.75 -2.46
N SER A 152 -9.27 -11.88 -1.70
CA SER A 152 -9.56 -12.09 -0.27
C SER A 152 -10.36 -13.36 0.00
N ALA A 153 -11.37 -13.66 -0.79
CA ALA A 153 -12.19 -14.87 -0.58
C ALA A 153 -11.37 -16.15 -0.81
N THR A 154 -10.58 -16.19 -1.89
CA THR A 154 -9.72 -17.35 -2.20
C THR A 154 -8.63 -17.54 -1.15
N TRP A 155 -8.04 -16.44 -0.67
CA TRP A 155 -7.02 -16.50 0.36
C TRP A 155 -7.61 -16.99 1.69
N ALA A 156 -8.79 -16.48 2.08
CA ALA A 156 -9.50 -16.93 3.29
C ALA A 156 -9.88 -18.40 3.26
N ALA A 157 -10.27 -18.93 2.11
CA ALA A 157 -10.55 -20.37 1.94
C ALA A 157 -9.32 -21.25 2.24
N ASN A 158 -8.11 -20.67 2.20
CA ASN A 158 -6.85 -21.32 2.57
C ASN A 158 -6.29 -20.83 3.92
N GLY A 159 -7.10 -20.15 4.72
CA GLY A 159 -6.74 -19.70 6.06
C GLY A 159 -5.93 -18.41 6.11
N VAL A 160 -5.72 -17.71 4.99
CA VAL A 160 -4.96 -16.45 4.95
C VAL A 160 -5.90 -15.26 4.82
N ARG A 161 -5.80 -14.29 5.72
CA ARG A 161 -6.55 -13.03 5.62
C ARG A 161 -5.74 -11.99 4.84
N ILE A 162 -6.42 -11.15 4.08
CA ILE A 162 -5.81 -9.98 3.45
C ILE A 162 -6.70 -8.77 3.61
N ASN A 163 -6.13 -7.67 4.10
CA ASN A 163 -6.83 -6.41 4.31
C ASN A 163 -5.97 -5.23 3.84
N ALA A 164 -6.55 -4.05 3.74
CA ALA A 164 -5.80 -2.83 3.51
C ALA A 164 -6.08 -1.77 4.57
N VAL A 165 -5.06 -0.93 4.78
CA VAL A 165 -5.20 0.35 5.46
C VAL A 165 -5.13 1.45 4.40
N ALA A 166 -6.04 2.41 4.47
CA ALA A 166 -6.11 3.60 3.62
C ALA A 166 -5.80 4.85 4.46
N PRO A 167 -4.49 5.17 4.65
CA PRO A 167 -4.09 6.31 5.45
C PRO A 167 -4.51 7.63 4.82
N GLY A 168 -4.78 8.62 5.69
CA GLY A 168 -4.81 10.03 5.32
C GLY A 168 -3.40 10.61 5.20
N ASN A 169 -3.29 11.92 5.42
CA ASN A 169 -2.00 12.61 5.43
C ASN A 169 -1.25 12.26 6.73
N VAL A 170 -0.07 11.66 6.60
CA VAL A 170 0.74 11.19 7.73
C VAL A 170 2.07 11.94 7.76
N HIS A 171 2.54 12.30 8.95
CA HIS A 171 3.87 12.88 9.14
C HIS A 171 4.95 11.82 8.92
N THR A 172 5.62 11.87 7.77
CA THR A 172 6.65 10.92 7.35
C THR A 172 7.79 11.63 6.64
N ALA A 173 8.90 10.94 6.39
CA ALA A 173 9.98 11.47 5.56
C ALA A 173 9.47 11.90 4.16
N MET A 174 8.47 11.21 3.62
CA MET A 174 7.85 11.56 2.35
C MET A 174 7.14 12.92 2.40
N THR A 175 6.38 13.21 3.46
CA THR A 175 5.68 14.50 3.63
C THR A 175 6.63 15.62 4.08
N ALA A 176 7.68 15.31 4.83
CA ALA A 176 8.68 16.29 5.27
C ALA A 176 9.43 16.92 4.09
N THR A 177 9.70 16.16 3.04
CA THR A 177 10.44 16.61 1.84
C THR A 177 9.55 17.25 0.76
N MET A 178 8.24 17.34 0.97
CA MET A 178 7.32 17.95 0.01
C MET A 178 7.56 19.44 -0.17
N SER A 179 7.35 19.92 -1.41
CA SER A 179 7.35 21.36 -1.71
C SER A 179 6.25 22.10 -0.96
N THR A 180 6.41 23.41 -0.80
CA THR A 180 5.40 24.28 -0.16
C THR A 180 4.03 24.12 -0.82
N THR A 181 3.97 24.09 -2.16
CA THR A 181 2.73 23.90 -2.92
C THR A 181 2.07 22.55 -2.62
N ALA A 182 2.87 21.47 -2.55
CA ALA A 182 2.36 20.14 -2.21
C ALA A 182 1.84 20.10 -0.76
N LYS A 183 2.53 20.75 0.18
CA LYS A 183 2.05 20.88 1.57
C LYS A 183 0.75 21.68 1.67
N MET A 184 0.60 22.75 0.89
CA MET A 184 -0.66 23.50 0.82
C MET A 184 -1.81 22.64 0.29
N ALA A 185 -1.55 21.79 -0.70
CA ALA A 185 -2.56 20.85 -1.22
C ALA A 185 -2.95 19.78 -0.17
N LEU A 186 -2.00 19.29 0.63
CA LEU A 186 -2.31 18.41 1.76
C LEU A 186 -3.20 19.11 2.81
N ASN A 187 -2.86 20.35 3.14
CA ASN A 187 -3.62 21.14 4.13
C ASN A 187 -5.04 21.48 3.64
N ALA A 188 -5.31 21.40 2.33
CA ALA A 188 -6.65 21.57 1.79
C ALA A 188 -7.57 20.36 2.06
N LEU A 189 -7.03 19.23 2.48
CA LEU A 189 -7.78 18.05 2.90
C LEU A 189 -7.80 18.00 4.44
N PRO A 190 -8.84 18.52 5.09
CA PRO A 190 -8.90 18.57 6.54
C PRO A 190 -8.96 17.15 7.13
N ILE A 191 -8.34 16.97 8.29
CA ILE A 191 -8.43 15.77 9.10
C ILE A 191 -9.34 16.10 10.30
N PRO A 192 -10.61 15.69 10.30
CA PRO A 192 -11.57 16.08 11.34
C PRO A 192 -11.11 15.84 12.77
N THR A 193 -10.42 14.72 13.04
CA THR A 193 -9.89 14.43 14.39
C THR A 193 -8.71 15.33 14.80
N LYS A 194 -8.18 16.15 13.87
CA LYS A 194 -7.06 17.07 14.11
C LYS A 194 -7.44 18.53 13.96
N TYR A 195 -8.72 18.86 14.02
CA TYR A 195 -9.17 20.26 13.93
C TYR A 195 -8.45 21.15 14.95
N GLY A 196 -7.87 22.24 14.45
CA GLY A 196 -7.11 23.18 15.25
C GLY A 196 -5.67 22.74 15.59
N GLN A 197 -5.21 21.63 15.02
CA GLN A 197 -3.84 21.10 15.15
C GLN A 197 -3.15 21.01 13.78
N GLU A 198 -1.94 20.43 13.74
CA GLU A 198 -1.30 20.12 12.46
C GLU A 198 -2.17 19.16 11.64
N CYS A 199 -2.27 19.43 10.32
CA CYS A 199 -3.09 18.64 9.40
C CYS A 199 -2.43 17.31 8.99
N LEU A 200 -1.71 16.66 9.91
CA LEU A 200 -1.03 15.40 9.69
C LEU A 200 -1.29 14.44 10.87
N MET A 201 -1.47 13.18 10.55
CA MET A 201 -1.56 12.10 11.54
C MET A 201 -0.17 11.65 11.95
N ALA A 202 -0.03 11.13 13.17
CA ALA A 202 1.19 10.46 13.58
C ALA A 202 1.30 9.08 12.89
N PRO A 203 2.51 8.61 12.53
CA PRO A 203 2.71 7.28 11.95
C PRO A 203 2.16 6.15 12.85
N GLU A 204 2.22 6.33 14.15
CA GLU A 204 1.74 5.38 15.16
C GLU A 204 0.23 5.13 15.03
N GLU A 205 -0.55 6.16 14.70
CA GLU A 205 -2.01 6.03 14.52
C GLU A 205 -2.36 5.07 13.37
N ILE A 206 -1.50 5.01 12.36
CA ILE A 206 -1.65 4.08 11.22
C ILE A 206 -1.10 2.71 11.59
N ALA A 207 0.07 2.66 12.23
CA ALA A 207 0.75 1.44 12.59
C ALA A 207 -0.08 0.57 13.56
N GLU A 208 -0.77 1.17 14.53
CA GLU A 208 -1.64 0.46 15.47
C GLU A 208 -2.78 -0.28 14.75
N VAL A 209 -3.38 0.35 13.74
CA VAL A 209 -4.43 -0.29 12.93
C VAL A 209 -3.84 -1.41 12.06
N MET A 210 -2.64 -1.23 11.50
CA MET A 210 -1.96 -2.30 10.76
C MET A 210 -1.69 -3.51 11.66
N VAL A 211 -1.19 -3.28 12.88
CA VAL A 211 -0.93 -4.33 13.87
C VAL A 211 -2.23 -5.03 14.27
N PHE A 212 -3.32 -4.29 14.50
CA PHE A 212 -4.63 -4.86 14.76
C PHE A 212 -5.06 -5.78 13.60
N LEU A 213 -5.04 -5.32 12.36
CA LEU A 213 -5.44 -6.11 11.20
C LEU A 213 -4.55 -7.34 10.97
N ALA A 214 -3.26 -7.25 11.33
CA ALA A 214 -2.33 -8.37 11.29
C ALA A 214 -2.59 -9.41 12.38
N SER A 215 -3.17 -9.01 13.50
CA SER A 215 -3.34 -9.84 14.70
C SER A 215 -4.57 -10.76 14.64
N ASN A 216 -4.62 -11.71 15.59
CA ASN A 216 -5.78 -12.56 15.83
C ASN A 216 -7.03 -11.80 16.31
N SER A 217 -6.87 -10.58 16.83
CA SER A 217 -8.01 -9.73 17.22
C SER A 217 -8.87 -9.36 16.01
N ALA A 218 -8.29 -9.33 14.80
CA ALA A 218 -8.98 -9.09 13.54
C ALA A 218 -9.37 -10.38 12.78
N ARG A 219 -9.47 -11.54 13.44
CA ARG A 219 -9.76 -12.83 12.79
C ARG A 219 -11.06 -12.87 11.97
N GLY A 220 -12.00 -12.01 12.27
CA GLY A 220 -13.26 -11.85 11.53
C GLY A 220 -13.19 -10.80 10.41
N VAL A 221 -12.03 -10.15 10.21
CA VAL A 221 -11.87 -9.08 9.22
C VAL A 221 -11.07 -9.59 8.02
N ASN A 222 -11.68 -9.63 6.84
CA ASN A 222 -11.02 -10.05 5.61
C ASN A 222 -11.55 -9.29 4.39
N GLY A 223 -10.68 -8.91 3.48
CA GLY A 223 -11.02 -8.14 2.29
C GLY A 223 -11.45 -6.70 2.59
N ASN A 224 -11.20 -6.20 3.78
CA ASN A 224 -11.59 -4.86 4.20
C ASN A 224 -10.56 -3.81 3.71
N ILE A 225 -11.05 -2.65 3.34
CA ILE A 225 -10.25 -1.44 3.09
C ILE A 225 -10.60 -0.46 4.20
N MET A 226 -9.76 -0.37 5.22
CA MET A 226 -10.02 0.44 6.41
C MET A 226 -9.40 1.83 6.25
N PHE A 227 -10.24 2.84 6.20
CA PHE A 227 -9.80 4.24 6.19
C PHE A 227 -9.26 4.61 7.58
N VAL A 228 -8.03 5.08 7.61
CA VAL A 228 -7.35 5.60 8.81
C VAL A 228 -6.86 7.01 8.47
N ASP A 229 -7.80 7.93 8.40
CA ASP A 229 -7.60 9.27 7.86
C ASP A 229 -8.23 10.37 8.73
N GLY A 230 -8.56 10.01 9.96
CA GLY A 230 -9.16 10.92 10.93
C GLY A 230 -10.53 11.47 10.53
N GLY A 231 -11.23 10.79 9.60
CA GLY A 231 -12.55 11.16 9.13
C GLY A 231 -12.58 12.00 7.85
N THR A 232 -11.44 12.14 7.16
CA THR A 232 -11.37 12.87 5.87
C THR A 232 -12.30 12.27 4.83
N ASP A 233 -12.33 10.93 4.70
CA ASP A 233 -13.22 10.24 3.77
C ASP A 233 -14.70 10.54 4.09
N ALA A 234 -15.09 10.39 5.35
CA ALA A 234 -16.46 10.67 5.79
C ALA A 234 -16.86 12.12 5.54
N LEU A 235 -15.94 13.07 5.75
CA LEU A 235 -16.18 14.49 5.46
C LEU A 235 -16.41 14.74 3.96
N LEU A 236 -15.61 14.11 3.09
CA LEU A 236 -15.67 14.34 1.64
C LEU A 236 -16.84 13.59 0.96
N ASN A 237 -17.17 12.42 1.44
CA ASN A 237 -18.15 11.53 0.83
C ASN A 237 -19.48 11.47 1.59
N SER A 238 -19.59 12.17 2.73
CA SER A 238 -20.83 12.32 3.52
C SER A 238 -21.53 10.96 3.78
N GLU A 239 -22.69 10.74 3.19
CA GLU A 239 -23.54 9.57 3.44
C GLU A 239 -23.17 8.32 2.64
N LYS A 240 -22.05 8.33 1.89
CA LYS A 240 -21.63 7.18 1.09
C LYS A 240 -21.18 6.03 2.00
N VAL A 241 -21.85 4.90 1.86
CA VAL A 241 -21.52 3.63 2.51
C VAL A 241 -20.94 2.67 1.48
N TYR A 242 -19.86 1.94 1.81
CA TYR A 242 -19.12 1.02 0.92
C TYR A 242 -19.51 -0.44 1.13
#